data_78113c5c9b6b1193bafe6ebbc665335c
#
_entry.id   78113c5c9b6b1193bafe6ebbc665335c
#
_cell.length_a   1.000
_cell.length_b   1.000
_cell.length_c   1.000
_cell.angle_alpha   90.00
_cell.angle_beta   90.00
_cell.angle_gamma   90.00
#
_symmetry.space_group_name_H-M   'P 1'
#
loop_
_entity.id
_entity.type
_entity.pdbx_description
1 polymer ?
#
loop_
_entity_poly.entity_id
_entity_poly.type
_entity_poly.pdbx_seq_one_letter_code
_entity_poly.pdbx_strand_id
1 'polypeptide(L)'
;MYNTQVAMDNQEKQYIEDFKTYLTVEKNFSEHTLAAYASDIVSFILWLDNMSCTKADFDKLREYLHFIQRFDYKKTTIARKIASIRTFYKFLYRERYIDSNPAISLSAPKRPKSLPKFLTPEEVEQILNNV
;
A
#
# COMPACT_ATOMS: atom_id res chain seq x y z
N MET A 1 -25.67 0.33 -12.07
CA MET A 1 -24.46 0.71 -12.78
C MET A 1 -23.49 1.42 -11.83
N TYR A 2 -22.30 1.06 -11.87
CA TYR A 2 -21.31 1.67 -11.02
C TYR A 2 -20.93 3.07 -11.55
N ASN A 3 -20.99 4.05 -10.71
CA ASN A 3 -20.65 5.40 -11.11
C ASN A 3 -19.25 5.74 -10.62
N THR A 4 -18.29 5.71 -11.51
CA THR A 4 -16.90 5.98 -11.18
C THR A 4 -16.66 7.41 -10.71
N GLN A 5 -17.56 8.33 -11.03
CA GLN A 5 -17.41 9.72 -10.61
C GLN A 5 -17.58 9.89 -9.11
N VAL A 6 -18.27 8.98 -8.47
CA VAL A 6 -18.48 9.01 -7.03
C VAL A 6 -17.18 8.68 -6.29
N ALA A 7 -16.29 7.99 -6.96
CA ALA A 7 -15.15 7.35 -6.30
C ALA A 7 -14.04 8.32 -5.91
N MET A 8 -13.91 9.47 -6.59
CA MET A 8 -12.78 10.35 -6.34
C MET A 8 -13.14 11.80 -6.59
N ASP A 9 -13.03 12.63 -5.56
CA ASP A 9 -13.30 14.05 -5.71
C ASP A 9 -12.06 14.79 -6.22
N ASN A 10 -12.21 16.08 -6.44
CA ASN A 10 -11.14 16.90 -7.01
C ASN A 10 -9.94 17.00 -6.09
N GLN A 11 -10.16 17.01 -4.78
CA GLN A 11 -9.06 17.10 -3.83
C GLN A 11 -8.20 15.83 -3.86
N GLU A 12 -8.84 14.68 -3.95
CA GLU A 12 -8.10 13.41 -4.03
C GLU A 12 -7.32 13.34 -5.34
N LYS A 13 -7.90 13.81 -6.43
CA LYS A 13 -7.20 13.86 -7.71
C LYS A 13 -5.97 14.75 -7.62
N GLN A 14 -6.08 15.86 -6.91
CA GLN A 14 -4.97 16.78 -6.76
C GLN A 14 -3.83 16.15 -5.96
N TYR A 15 -4.15 15.42 -4.91
CA TYR A 15 -3.12 14.70 -4.15
C TYR A 15 -2.36 13.74 -5.04
N ILE A 16 -3.06 13.05 -5.94
CA ILE A 16 -2.41 12.10 -6.84
C ILE A 16 -1.50 12.84 -7.83
N GLU A 17 -1.97 13.96 -8.39
CA GLU A 17 -1.15 14.71 -9.32
C GLU A 17 0.11 15.27 -8.66
N ASP A 18 -0.03 15.80 -7.46
CA ASP A 18 1.10 16.31 -6.70
C ASP A 18 2.08 15.18 -6.33
N PHE A 19 1.54 14.02 -6.01
CA PHE A 19 2.36 12.85 -5.70
C PHE A 19 3.17 12.42 -6.93
N LYS A 20 2.53 12.41 -8.10
CA LYS A 20 3.23 12.06 -9.34
C LYS A 20 4.37 13.03 -9.62
N THR A 21 4.14 14.31 -9.39
CA THR A 21 5.19 15.31 -9.55
C THR A 21 6.34 15.04 -8.58
N TYR A 22 6.02 14.74 -7.34
CA TYR A 22 7.02 14.41 -6.33
C TYR A 22 7.87 13.20 -6.76
N LEU A 23 7.21 12.15 -7.23
CA LEU A 23 7.91 10.94 -7.67
C LEU A 23 8.81 11.21 -8.87
N THR A 24 8.37 12.08 -9.77
CA THR A 24 9.15 12.42 -10.97
C THR A 24 10.32 13.31 -10.61
N VAL A 25 10.08 14.39 -9.91
CA VAL A 25 11.06 15.45 -9.70
C VAL A 25 12.05 15.08 -8.58
N GLU A 26 11.54 14.60 -7.48
CA GLU A 26 12.39 14.38 -6.31
C GLU A 26 12.88 12.94 -6.16
N LYS A 27 12.10 11.98 -6.59
CA LYS A 27 12.48 10.57 -6.51
C LYS A 27 13.08 10.06 -7.80
N ASN A 28 12.95 10.83 -8.88
CA ASN A 28 13.51 10.47 -10.18
C ASN A 28 13.05 9.09 -10.66
N PHE A 29 11.77 8.78 -10.42
CA PHE A 29 11.21 7.51 -10.86
C PHE A 29 11.12 7.46 -12.38
N SER A 30 11.32 6.28 -12.94
CA SER A 30 11.05 6.04 -14.36
C SER A 30 9.55 6.15 -14.62
N GLU A 31 9.18 6.36 -15.87
CA GLU A 31 7.77 6.43 -16.24
C GLU A 31 7.01 5.16 -15.85
N HIS A 32 7.65 4.02 -16.01
CA HIS A 32 7.02 2.75 -15.67
C HIS A 32 6.75 2.63 -14.17
N THR A 33 7.75 2.96 -13.36
CA THR A 33 7.60 2.89 -11.90
C THR A 33 6.60 3.93 -11.42
N LEU A 34 6.64 5.13 -12.00
CA LEU A 34 5.70 6.19 -11.68
C LEU A 34 4.26 5.73 -11.93
N ALA A 35 4.02 5.14 -13.11
CA ALA A 35 2.68 4.68 -13.46
C ALA A 35 2.20 3.59 -12.50
N ALA A 36 3.09 2.69 -12.11
CA ALA A 36 2.73 1.61 -11.18
C ALA A 36 2.37 2.15 -9.80
N TYR A 37 3.18 3.08 -9.27
CA TYR A 37 2.90 3.68 -7.98
C TYR A 37 1.61 4.50 -8.00
N ALA A 38 1.42 5.30 -9.04
CA ALA A 38 0.21 6.10 -9.17
C ALA A 38 -1.03 5.20 -9.23
N SER A 39 -0.96 4.13 -10.00
CA SER A 39 -2.05 3.17 -10.10
C SER A 39 -2.37 2.53 -8.75
N ASP A 40 -1.34 2.20 -7.98
CA ASP A 40 -1.54 1.63 -6.66
C ASP A 40 -2.30 2.58 -5.75
N ILE A 41 -1.98 3.88 -5.81
CA ILE A 41 -2.64 4.86 -4.97
C ILE A 41 -4.07 5.13 -5.43
N VAL A 42 -4.30 5.17 -6.74
CA VAL A 42 -5.66 5.30 -7.25
C VAL A 42 -6.53 4.15 -6.75
N SER A 43 -6.01 2.92 -6.84
CA SER A 43 -6.75 1.76 -6.36
C SER A 43 -7.08 1.86 -4.87
N PHE A 44 -6.13 2.33 -4.08
CA PHE A 44 -6.31 2.50 -2.65
C PHE A 44 -7.40 3.55 -2.37
N ILE A 45 -7.33 4.69 -3.03
CA ILE A 45 -8.29 5.76 -2.83
C ILE A 45 -9.70 5.32 -3.22
N LEU A 46 -9.82 4.60 -4.33
CA LEU A 46 -11.11 4.06 -4.74
C LEU A 46 -11.66 3.07 -3.71
N TRP A 47 -10.78 2.29 -3.10
CA TRP A 47 -11.20 1.36 -2.05
C TRP A 47 -11.71 2.10 -0.81
N LEU A 48 -11.10 3.24 -0.48
CA LEU A 48 -11.54 4.05 0.66
C LEU A 48 -12.96 4.59 0.45
N ASP A 49 -13.33 4.79 -0.80
CA ASP A 49 -14.66 5.23 -1.20
C ASP A 49 -15.01 6.60 -0.59
N ASN A 50 -15.84 6.66 0.45
CA ASN A 50 -16.28 7.92 1.02
C ASN A 50 -15.31 8.55 2.01
N MET A 51 -14.26 7.84 2.38
CA MET A 51 -13.27 8.34 3.31
C MET A 51 -12.11 8.98 2.54
N SER A 52 -11.76 10.21 2.91
CA SER A 52 -10.57 10.84 2.33
C SER A 52 -9.31 10.10 2.80
N CYS A 53 -8.33 10.03 1.91
CA CYS A 53 -7.06 9.42 2.26
C CYS A 53 -6.38 10.15 3.43
N THR A 54 -6.70 11.44 3.65
CA THR A 54 -6.13 12.18 4.76
C THR A 54 -6.76 11.82 6.11
N LYS A 55 -7.86 11.07 6.09
CA LYS A 55 -8.55 10.66 7.32
C LYS A 55 -8.30 9.21 7.69
N ALA A 56 -7.67 8.45 6.81
CA ALA A 56 -7.39 7.04 7.09
C ALA A 56 -6.34 6.93 8.19
N ASP A 57 -6.61 6.06 9.16
CA ASP A 57 -5.67 5.78 10.23
C ASP A 57 -4.94 4.47 9.97
N PHE A 58 -4.07 4.08 10.89
CA PHE A 58 -3.29 2.85 10.73
C PHE A 58 -4.19 1.62 10.58
N ASP A 59 -5.26 1.56 11.36
CA ASP A 59 -6.17 0.41 11.28
C ASP A 59 -6.83 0.31 9.91
N LYS A 60 -7.18 1.46 9.33
CA LYS A 60 -7.77 1.48 7.99
C LYS A 60 -6.78 1.01 6.95
N LEU A 61 -5.52 1.42 7.09
CA LEU A 61 -4.48 0.95 6.17
C LEU A 61 -4.28 -0.56 6.30
N ARG A 62 -4.33 -1.09 7.52
CA ARG A 62 -4.23 -2.52 7.71
C ARG A 62 -5.40 -3.26 7.07
N GLU A 63 -6.60 -2.71 7.17
CA GLU A 63 -7.75 -3.29 6.46
C GLU A 63 -7.48 -3.41 4.97
N TYR A 64 -6.89 -2.37 4.40
CA TYR A 64 -6.58 -2.41 2.98
C TYR A 64 -5.55 -3.49 2.66
N LEU A 65 -4.55 -3.66 3.50
CA LEU A 65 -3.57 -4.73 3.30
C LEU A 65 -4.21 -6.10 3.33
N HIS A 66 -5.14 -6.31 4.26
CA HIS A 66 -5.88 -7.56 4.30
C HIS A 66 -6.74 -7.74 3.06
N PHE A 67 -7.32 -6.65 2.59
CA PHE A 67 -8.16 -6.69 1.39
C PHE A 67 -7.36 -7.11 0.16
N ILE A 68 -6.20 -6.51 -0.06
CA ILE A 68 -5.41 -6.84 -1.27
C ILE A 68 -4.84 -8.24 -1.22
N GLN A 69 -4.71 -8.83 -0.04
CA GLN A 69 -4.21 -10.19 0.07
C GLN A 69 -5.22 -11.24 -0.29
N ARG A 70 -6.46 -10.85 -0.52
CA ARG A 70 -7.47 -11.77 -1.03
C ARG A 70 -7.27 -12.08 -2.51
N PHE A 71 -6.48 -11.25 -3.18
CA PHE A 71 -6.24 -11.42 -4.60
C PHE A 71 -4.98 -12.25 -4.80
N ASP A 72 -4.87 -12.84 -5.97
CA ASP A 72 -3.73 -13.70 -6.28
C ASP A 72 -2.58 -12.87 -6.85
N TYR A 73 -2.18 -11.85 -6.11
CA TYR A 73 -1.05 -11.02 -6.50
C TYR A 73 0.27 -11.71 -6.14
N LYS A 74 1.28 -11.46 -6.95
CA LYS A 74 2.63 -11.90 -6.61
C LYS A 74 3.13 -11.15 -5.38
N LYS A 75 4.05 -11.77 -4.66
CA LYS A 75 4.65 -11.14 -3.48
C LYS A 75 5.27 -9.79 -3.80
N THR A 76 5.91 -9.70 -4.98
CA THR A 76 6.53 -8.44 -5.41
C THR A 76 5.49 -7.36 -5.64
N THR A 77 4.32 -7.74 -6.14
CA THR A 77 3.22 -6.79 -6.34
C THR A 77 2.69 -6.29 -5.01
N ILE A 78 2.50 -7.18 -4.04
CA ILE A 78 2.04 -6.79 -2.70
C ILE A 78 3.07 -5.86 -2.06
N ALA A 79 4.36 -6.20 -2.15
CA ALA A 79 5.41 -5.37 -1.59
C ALA A 79 5.42 -3.98 -2.21
N ARG A 80 5.24 -3.91 -3.53
CA ARG A 80 5.18 -2.62 -4.20
C ARG A 80 3.97 -1.80 -3.76
N LYS A 81 2.80 -2.42 -3.61
CA LYS A 81 1.61 -1.71 -3.16
C LYS A 81 1.78 -1.14 -1.76
N ILE A 82 2.43 -1.88 -0.89
CA ILE A 82 2.74 -1.39 0.46
C ILE A 82 3.71 -0.22 0.39
N ALA A 83 4.75 -0.35 -0.44
CA ALA A 83 5.73 0.72 -0.62
C ALA A 83 5.07 1.97 -1.20
N SER A 84 4.15 1.80 -2.15
CA SER A 84 3.41 2.93 -2.73
C SER A 84 2.65 3.69 -1.65
N ILE A 85 1.94 2.97 -0.78
CA ILE A 85 1.17 3.60 0.29
C ILE A 85 2.08 4.30 1.29
N ARG A 86 3.16 3.67 1.69
CA ARG A 86 4.10 4.29 2.63
C ARG A 86 4.72 5.55 2.04
N THR A 87 5.10 5.51 0.77
CA THR A 87 5.68 6.66 0.09
C THR A 87 4.66 7.79 -0.03
N PHE A 88 3.41 7.44 -0.35
CA PHE A 88 2.34 8.41 -0.48
C PHE A 88 2.07 9.13 0.84
N TYR A 89 1.97 8.40 1.95
CA TYR A 89 1.69 9.02 3.25
C TYR A 89 2.88 9.82 3.77
N LYS A 90 4.10 9.40 3.45
CA LYS A 90 5.28 10.18 3.75
C LYS A 90 5.23 11.52 3.00
N PHE A 91 4.81 11.48 1.74
CA PHE A 91 4.63 12.68 0.93
C PHE A 91 3.54 13.58 1.53
N LEU A 92 2.38 13.02 1.86
CA LEU A 92 1.29 13.80 2.44
C LEU A 92 1.72 14.47 3.75
N TYR A 93 2.46 13.76 4.56
CA TYR A 93 2.95 14.27 5.84
C TYR A 93 3.96 15.40 5.61
N ARG A 94 4.87 15.22 4.68
CA ARG A 94 5.86 16.23 4.35
C ARG A 94 5.21 17.52 3.84
N GLU A 95 4.18 17.37 3.03
CA GLU A 95 3.46 18.52 2.48
C GLU A 95 2.44 19.10 3.45
N ARG A 96 2.35 18.52 4.64
CA ARG A 96 1.45 18.97 5.69
C ARG A 96 -0.02 18.84 5.37
N TYR A 97 -0.36 17.94 4.49
CA TYR A 97 -1.76 17.60 4.25
C TYR A 97 -2.33 16.78 5.41
N ILE A 98 -1.47 16.14 6.19
CA ILE A 98 -1.84 15.39 7.38
C ILE A 98 -0.90 15.76 8.52
N ASP A 99 -1.38 15.64 9.76
CA ASP A 99 -0.62 16.02 10.95
C ASP A 99 0.25 14.88 11.48
N SER A 100 -0.11 13.67 11.16
CA SER A 100 0.67 12.50 11.56
C SER A 100 0.62 11.48 10.44
N ASN A 101 1.63 10.63 10.38
CA ASN A 101 1.76 9.65 9.30
C ASN A 101 1.27 8.29 9.78
N PRO A 102 0.10 7.83 9.32
CA PRO A 102 -0.45 6.55 9.77
C PRO A 102 0.26 5.34 9.18
N ALA A 103 1.15 5.55 8.20
CA ALA A 103 1.80 4.45 7.50
C ALA A 103 3.22 4.17 7.98
N ILE A 104 3.69 4.85 9.03
CA ILE A 104 5.07 4.68 9.48
C ILE A 104 5.37 3.21 9.80
N SER A 105 4.46 2.56 10.49
CA SER A 105 4.66 1.17 10.93
C SER A 105 4.06 0.14 9.99
N LEU A 106 3.57 0.60 8.84
CA LEU A 106 2.88 -0.30 7.92
C LEU A 106 3.88 -1.26 7.29
N SER A 107 3.59 -2.54 7.38
CA SER A 107 4.41 -3.57 6.78
C SER A 107 3.52 -4.73 6.38
N ALA A 108 4.04 -5.59 5.52
CA ALA A 108 3.30 -6.78 5.13
C ALA A 108 3.00 -7.60 6.39
N PRO A 109 1.78 -8.16 6.48
CA PRO A 109 1.48 -9.07 7.57
C PRO A 109 2.55 -10.15 7.59
N LYS A 110 3.09 -10.38 8.76
CA LYS A 110 4.11 -11.41 8.88
C LYS A 110 3.47 -12.75 8.56
N ARG A 111 4.05 -13.41 7.62
CA ARG A 111 3.74 -14.81 7.45
C ARG A 111 4.12 -15.53 8.73
N PRO A 112 3.41 -16.61 9.06
CA PRO A 112 3.91 -17.49 10.09
C PRO A 112 5.37 -17.68 9.74
N LYS A 113 6.21 -17.49 10.72
CA LYS A 113 7.62 -17.36 10.54
C LYS A 113 8.10 -18.27 9.43
N SER A 114 8.62 -17.66 8.39
CA SER A 114 9.04 -18.39 7.21
C SER A 114 9.95 -19.51 7.65
N LEU A 115 9.61 -20.69 7.20
CA LEU A 115 10.46 -21.83 7.43
C LEU A 115 11.78 -21.55 6.74
N PRO A 116 12.89 -21.73 7.43
CA PRO A 116 14.18 -21.54 6.79
C PRO A 116 14.30 -22.45 5.59
N LYS A 117 14.75 -21.88 4.49
CA LYS A 117 14.81 -22.63 3.24
C LYS A 117 15.77 -23.82 3.29
N PHE A 118 16.67 -23.82 4.25
CA PHE A 118 17.65 -24.90 4.38
C PHE A 118 17.16 -26.07 5.23
N LEU A 119 15.93 -26.00 5.73
CA LEU A 119 15.38 -27.11 6.49
C LEU A 119 14.96 -28.25 5.57
N THR A 120 15.18 -29.46 6.04
CA THR A 120 14.69 -30.63 5.34
C THR A 120 13.17 -30.71 5.51
N PRO A 121 12.45 -31.45 4.64
CA PRO A 121 11.02 -31.65 4.83
C PRO A 121 10.66 -32.21 6.19
N GLU A 122 11.50 -33.09 6.73
CA GLU A 122 11.25 -33.70 8.03
C GLU A 122 11.37 -32.67 9.15
N GLU A 123 12.38 -31.82 9.07
CA GLU A 123 12.55 -30.74 10.04
C GLU A 123 11.39 -29.75 9.97
N VAL A 124 10.93 -29.46 8.77
CA VAL A 124 9.77 -28.58 8.58
C VAL A 124 8.54 -29.22 9.25
N GLU A 125 8.34 -30.51 9.05
CA GLU A 125 7.23 -31.21 9.66
C GLU A 125 7.29 -31.16 11.17
N GLN A 126 8.47 -31.35 11.75
CA GLN A 126 8.63 -31.27 13.20
C GLN A 126 8.27 -29.89 13.72
N ILE A 127 8.71 -28.85 13.02
CA ILE A 127 8.38 -27.48 13.42
C ILE A 127 6.87 -27.28 13.39
N LEU A 128 6.22 -27.73 12.31
CA LEU A 128 4.79 -27.55 12.16
C LEU A 128 4.01 -28.35 13.21
N ASN A 129 4.50 -29.53 13.55
CA ASN A 129 3.79 -30.39 14.50
C ASN A 129 3.96 -29.94 15.94
N ASN A 130 4.97 -29.12 16.21
CA ASN A 130 5.24 -28.65 17.57
C ASN A 130 4.70 -27.26 17.85
N VAL A 131 3.95 -26.71 16.91
CA VAL A 131 3.35 -25.39 17.06
C VAL A 131 1.95 -25.47 17.66
#